data_00883f92cb1c644e61552f8e65154068
#
_entry.id   00883f92cb1c644e61552f8e65154068
#
_cell.length_a   1.000
_cell.length_b   1.000
_cell.length_c   1.000
_cell.angle_alpha   90.00
_cell.angle_beta   90.00
_cell.angle_gamma   90.00
#
_symmetry.space_group_name_H-M   'P 1'
#
loop_
_entity.id
_entity.type
_entity.pdbx_description
1 polymer ?
#
loop_
_entity_poly.entity_id
_entity_poly.type
_entity_poly.pdbx_seq_one_letter_code
_entity_poly.pdbx_strand_id
1 'polypeptide(L)'
;YTTLFRSPLVDGYKGPVLFTDQIWQLEDRDVVLKKPQLHDLFILLYTSGSTGVPKGCMLEYGNITAFCHWFKRYYGIDSESRIAAYASFGFDACMMDIYGAITNGAQLHIIPEEIRLDFIGLQRYFEENGITHSFMTTQVGRQFALEMDCKSLRYLSVGGEKLVPCEPPKDYKFINAYGPTEATI
;
A
#
# COMPACT_ATOMS: atom_id res chain seq x y z
N TYR A 1 1.36 -14.76 -5.86
CA TYR A 1 0.20 -13.92 -5.52
C TYR A 1 -1.12 -14.59 -5.84
N THR A 2 -1.24 -15.22 -7.00
CA THR A 2 -2.45 -15.94 -7.42
C THR A 2 -2.76 -17.14 -6.55
N THR A 3 -1.80 -17.71 -5.86
CA THR A 3 -2.02 -18.90 -5.03
C THR A 3 -2.75 -18.60 -3.72
N LEU A 4 -2.58 -17.45 -3.12
CA LEU A 4 -3.27 -17.04 -1.90
C LEU A 4 -4.77 -16.77 -2.11
N PHE A 5 -5.15 -16.36 -3.33
CA PHE A 5 -6.55 -16.08 -3.70
C PHE A 5 -7.24 -17.26 -4.38
N ARG A 6 -6.52 -18.33 -4.72
CA ARG A 6 -7.08 -19.48 -5.44
C ARG A 6 -7.74 -20.52 -4.57
N SER A 7 -7.51 -20.52 -3.26
CA SER A 7 -7.95 -21.70 -2.58
C SER A 7 -9.22 -21.48 -1.76
N PRO A 8 -9.30 -21.49 -0.52
CA PRO A 8 -10.57 -21.76 0.17
C PRO A 8 -11.58 -20.60 0.16
N LEU A 9 -11.21 -19.42 -0.29
CA LEU A 9 -12.12 -18.29 -0.37
C LEU A 9 -13.24 -18.45 -1.41
N VAL A 10 -13.09 -19.40 -2.34
CA VAL A 10 -14.05 -19.64 -3.42
C VAL A 10 -14.95 -20.84 -3.10
N ASP A 11 -14.58 -21.67 -2.12
CA ASP A 11 -15.39 -22.81 -1.69
C ASP A 11 -16.70 -22.33 -1.05
N GLY A 12 -17.81 -22.71 -1.69
CA GLY A 12 -19.16 -22.27 -1.29
C GLY A 12 -19.64 -20.95 -1.88
N TYR A 13 -18.79 -20.18 -2.56
CA TYR A 13 -19.21 -18.98 -3.29
C TYR A 13 -19.88 -19.34 -4.60
N LYS A 14 -21.11 -18.85 -4.83
CA LYS A 14 -21.92 -19.16 -6.00
C LYS A 14 -21.95 -18.03 -7.06
N GLY A 15 -21.24 -16.93 -6.81
CA GLY A 15 -21.15 -15.81 -7.75
C GLY A 15 -20.06 -16.01 -8.83
N PRO A 16 -19.94 -15.09 -9.77
CA PRO A 16 -18.88 -15.13 -10.78
C PRO A 16 -17.51 -14.93 -10.13
N VAL A 17 -16.54 -15.73 -10.57
CA VAL A 17 -15.15 -15.67 -10.12
C VAL A 17 -14.27 -15.35 -11.32
N LEU A 18 -13.41 -14.35 -11.18
CA LEU A 18 -12.41 -13.98 -12.17
C LEU A 18 -11.02 -14.18 -11.56
N PHE A 19 -10.22 -15.01 -12.19
CA PHE A 19 -8.83 -15.21 -11.79
C PHE A 19 -7.93 -14.19 -12.52
N THR A 20 -6.98 -13.61 -11.78
CA THR A 20 -6.11 -12.55 -12.31
C THR A 20 -5.24 -12.98 -13.48
N ASP A 21 -4.85 -14.25 -13.55
CA ASP A 21 -4.12 -14.85 -14.66
C ASP A 21 -4.96 -15.04 -15.93
N GLN A 22 -6.28 -14.93 -15.82
CA GLN A 22 -7.23 -15.03 -16.94
C GLN A 22 -7.65 -13.67 -17.49
N ILE A 23 -7.36 -12.58 -16.79
CA ILE A 23 -7.77 -11.22 -17.20
C ILE A 23 -7.26 -10.88 -18.61
N TRP A 24 -6.02 -11.28 -18.92
CA TRP A 24 -5.40 -11.03 -20.24
C TRP A 24 -6.02 -11.82 -21.40
N GLN A 25 -6.88 -12.78 -21.10
CA GLN A 25 -7.60 -13.59 -22.08
C GLN A 25 -9.01 -13.05 -22.34
N LEU A 26 -9.45 -12.03 -21.61
CA LEU A 26 -10.75 -11.42 -21.81
C LEU A 26 -10.71 -10.54 -23.06
N GLU A 27 -11.80 -10.61 -23.83
CA GLU A 27 -11.98 -9.72 -24.97
C GLU A 27 -12.15 -8.27 -24.50
N ASP A 28 -11.49 -7.35 -25.18
CA ASP A 28 -11.71 -5.92 -25.00
C ASP A 28 -13.15 -5.59 -25.37
N ARG A 29 -13.83 -4.91 -24.46
CA ARG A 29 -15.19 -4.40 -24.70
C ARG A 29 -15.21 -2.91 -24.44
N ASP A 30 -15.92 -2.18 -25.28
CA ASP A 30 -16.21 -0.78 -25.02
C ASP A 30 -17.05 -0.66 -23.74
N VAL A 31 -16.41 -0.23 -22.66
CA VAL A 31 -17.06 0.00 -21.38
C VAL A 31 -17.21 1.50 -21.16
N VAL A 32 -18.44 1.97 -21.08
CA VAL A 32 -18.71 3.35 -20.65
C VAL A 32 -18.56 3.41 -19.13
N LEU A 33 -17.43 3.96 -18.67
CA LEU A 33 -17.19 4.18 -17.25
C LEU A 33 -18.01 5.37 -16.77
N LYS A 34 -18.88 5.11 -15.78
CA LYS A 34 -19.57 6.19 -15.07
C LYS A 34 -18.54 6.95 -14.20
N LYS A 35 -18.48 8.26 -14.35
CA LYS A 35 -17.64 9.09 -13.48
C LYS A 35 -18.18 9.00 -12.04
N PRO A 36 -17.37 8.57 -11.05
CA PRO A 36 -17.83 8.47 -9.67
C PRO A 36 -18.06 9.87 -9.08
N GLN A 37 -19.01 9.93 -8.13
CA GLN A 37 -19.21 11.09 -7.28
C GLN A 37 -18.38 10.95 -6.00
N LEU A 38 -18.13 12.06 -5.30
CA LEU A 38 -17.31 12.05 -4.08
C LEU A 38 -17.88 11.15 -2.98
N HIS A 39 -19.20 10.98 -2.93
CA HIS A 39 -19.89 10.15 -1.94
C HIS A 39 -20.18 8.72 -2.44
N ASP A 40 -19.75 8.36 -3.65
CA ASP A 40 -19.84 6.97 -4.08
C ASP A 40 -18.85 6.12 -3.27
N LEU A 41 -19.24 4.87 -2.98
CA LEU A 41 -18.36 3.92 -2.31
C LEU A 41 -17.13 3.65 -3.17
N PHE A 42 -15.95 3.87 -2.57
CA PHE A 42 -14.67 3.57 -3.19
C PHE A 42 -14.19 2.17 -2.84
N ILE A 43 -14.17 1.84 -1.56
CA ILE A 43 -13.69 0.54 -1.07
C ILE A 43 -14.38 0.16 0.24
N LEU A 44 -14.54 -1.14 0.45
CA LEU A 44 -14.93 -1.76 1.71
C LEU A 44 -13.78 -2.58 2.25
N LEU A 45 -13.30 -2.20 3.44
CA LEU A 45 -12.23 -2.90 4.15
C LEU A 45 -12.76 -3.47 5.46
N TYR A 46 -12.36 -4.69 5.78
CA TYR A 46 -12.74 -5.31 7.06
C TYR A 46 -11.62 -5.15 8.08
N THR A 47 -11.98 -4.61 9.25
CA THR A 47 -11.09 -4.51 10.40
C THR A 47 -11.48 -5.57 11.45
N SER A 48 -10.49 -6.01 12.27
CA SER A 48 -10.75 -6.87 13.42
C SER A 48 -11.51 -6.08 14.48
N GLY A 49 -12.82 -6.18 14.52
CA GLY A 49 -13.62 -5.47 15.53
C GLY A 49 -13.20 -5.83 16.96
N SER A 50 -13.22 -4.84 17.87
CA SER A 50 -12.91 -5.01 19.30
C SER A 50 -13.79 -6.06 20.00
N THR A 51 -14.91 -6.45 19.40
CA THR A 51 -15.82 -7.48 19.89
C THR A 51 -15.56 -8.87 19.27
N GLY A 52 -14.48 -9.03 18.48
CA GLY A 52 -14.17 -10.27 17.77
C GLY A 52 -14.96 -10.49 16.47
N VAL A 53 -15.95 -9.64 16.18
CA VAL A 53 -16.69 -9.67 14.91
C VAL A 53 -16.05 -8.65 13.94
N PRO A 54 -15.63 -9.07 12.74
CA PRO A 54 -15.09 -8.15 11.76
C PRO A 54 -16.07 -7.04 11.40
N LYS A 55 -15.59 -5.81 11.33
CA LYS A 55 -16.37 -4.63 10.93
C LYS A 55 -15.96 -4.15 9.56
N GLY A 56 -16.92 -3.96 8.67
CA GLY A 56 -16.69 -3.38 7.35
C GLY A 56 -16.62 -1.86 7.44
N CYS A 57 -15.44 -1.31 7.13
CA CYS A 57 -15.23 0.12 6.97
C CYS A 57 -15.47 0.50 5.51
N MET A 58 -16.40 1.40 5.25
CA MET A 58 -16.75 1.92 3.93
C MET A 58 -16.06 3.27 3.72
N LEU A 59 -15.16 3.35 2.75
CA LEU A 59 -14.52 4.60 2.37
C LEU A 59 -15.08 5.10 1.04
N GLU A 60 -15.31 6.40 0.95
CA GLU A 60 -15.85 7.06 -0.24
C GLU A 60 -14.72 7.59 -1.14
N TYR A 61 -15.03 7.90 -2.40
CA TYR A 61 -14.07 8.54 -3.31
C TYR A 61 -13.55 9.88 -2.78
N GLY A 62 -14.36 10.62 -2.03
CA GLY A 62 -13.96 11.86 -1.37
C GLY A 62 -12.83 11.66 -0.38
N ASN A 63 -12.88 10.57 0.41
CA ASN A 63 -11.86 10.25 1.40
C ASN A 63 -10.51 10.00 0.73
N ILE A 64 -10.45 9.08 -0.23
CA ILE A 64 -9.18 8.76 -0.90
C ILE A 64 -8.64 9.93 -1.71
N THR A 65 -9.50 10.75 -2.30
CA THR A 65 -9.08 11.95 -3.04
C THR A 65 -8.41 12.96 -2.11
N ALA A 66 -9.01 13.24 -0.95
CA ALA A 66 -8.44 14.13 0.06
C ALA A 66 -7.08 13.59 0.57
N PHE A 67 -7.02 12.29 0.85
CA PHE A 67 -5.80 11.62 1.25
C PHE A 67 -4.69 11.76 0.19
N CYS A 68 -4.95 11.49 -1.09
CA CYS A 68 -3.97 11.61 -2.15
C CYS A 68 -3.42 13.03 -2.31
N HIS A 69 -4.28 14.05 -2.16
CA HIS A 69 -3.85 15.45 -2.17
C HIS A 69 -2.93 15.79 -0.99
N TRP A 70 -3.26 15.31 0.21
CA TRP A 70 -2.41 15.47 1.37
C TRP A 70 -1.08 14.74 1.18
N PHE A 71 -1.11 13.48 0.75
CA PHE A 71 0.05 12.62 0.54
C PHE A 71 1.05 13.26 -0.43
N LYS A 72 0.54 13.76 -1.57
CA LYS A 72 1.37 14.50 -2.52
C LYS A 72 2.13 15.65 -1.88
N ARG A 73 1.43 16.49 -1.11
CA ARG A 73 2.03 17.70 -0.52
C ARG A 73 2.98 17.35 0.62
N TYR A 74 2.62 16.39 1.46
CA TYR A 74 3.41 16.04 2.64
C TYR A 74 4.71 15.34 2.25
N TYR A 75 4.64 14.39 1.33
CA TYR A 75 5.79 13.59 0.90
C TYR A 75 6.50 14.19 -0.33
N GLY A 76 5.98 15.22 -0.94
CA GLY A 76 6.57 15.83 -2.13
C GLY A 76 6.55 14.89 -3.34
N ILE A 77 5.45 14.13 -3.52
CA ILE A 77 5.33 13.16 -4.61
C ILE A 77 5.18 13.86 -5.95
N ASP A 78 5.97 13.41 -6.92
CA ASP A 78 6.00 13.90 -8.30
C ASP A 78 6.21 12.73 -9.28
N SER A 79 6.37 13.03 -10.57
CA SER A 79 6.61 12.04 -11.63
C SER A 79 7.96 11.32 -11.52
N GLU A 80 8.92 11.87 -10.80
CA GLU A 80 10.23 11.26 -10.56
C GLU A 80 10.23 10.37 -9.32
N SER A 81 9.16 10.42 -8.53
CA SER A 81 9.03 9.60 -7.33
C SER A 81 8.80 8.14 -7.68
N ARG A 82 9.40 7.25 -6.90
CA ARG A 82 9.29 5.80 -7.04
C ARG A 82 8.85 5.21 -5.72
N ILE A 83 7.63 4.68 -5.68
CA ILE A 83 6.96 4.24 -4.47
C ILE A 83 6.96 2.71 -4.43
N ALA A 84 7.47 2.14 -3.35
CA ALA A 84 7.40 0.70 -3.11
C ALA A 84 6.01 0.29 -2.66
N ALA A 85 5.33 -0.58 -3.40
CA ALA A 85 4.14 -1.29 -2.93
C ALA A 85 4.57 -2.43 -2.01
N TYR A 86 4.87 -2.07 -0.78
CA TYR A 86 5.32 -3.00 0.25
C TYR A 86 4.18 -3.48 1.14
N ALA A 87 3.17 -2.65 1.41
CA ALA A 87 2.04 -3.05 2.22
C ALA A 87 1.26 -4.22 1.62
N SER A 88 0.75 -5.12 2.47
CA SER A 88 -0.12 -6.20 2.01
C SER A 88 -1.45 -5.63 1.49
N PHE A 89 -1.92 -6.14 0.36
CA PHE A 89 -3.20 -5.73 -0.25
C PHE A 89 -4.45 -6.03 0.61
N GLY A 90 -4.30 -6.74 1.70
CA GLY A 90 -5.35 -6.97 2.69
C GLY A 90 -5.53 -5.85 3.71
N PHE A 91 -4.66 -4.85 3.71
CA PHE A 91 -4.69 -3.71 4.64
C PHE A 91 -4.83 -2.38 3.90
N ASP A 92 -5.41 -1.38 4.57
CA ASP A 92 -5.62 -0.03 4.05
C ASP A 92 -4.32 0.66 3.60
N ALA A 93 -3.21 0.40 4.27
CA ALA A 93 -1.90 0.96 3.93
C ALA A 93 -1.47 0.71 2.47
N CYS A 94 -1.96 -0.35 1.80
CA CYS A 94 -1.68 -0.54 0.37
C CYS A 94 -2.29 0.56 -0.50
N MET A 95 -3.36 1.20 -0.04
CA MET A 95 -3.98 2.33 -0.75
C MET A 95 -3.04 3.53 -0.80
N MET A 96 -2.25 3.75 0.27
CA MET A 96 -1.21 4.78 0.30
C MET A 96 -0.17 4.54 -0.80
N ASP A 97 0.32 3.32 -0.92
CA ASP A 97 1.32 2.98 -1.93
C ASP A 97 0.75 3.13 -3.34
N ILE A 98 -0.41 2.51 -3.60
CA ILE A 98 -1.00 2.43 -4.94
C ILE A 98 -1.53 3.79 -5.40
N TYR A 99 -2.46 4.37 -4.63
CA TYR A 99 -3.11 5.62 -5.08
C TYR A 99 -2.21 6.83 -4.87
N GLY A 100 -1.32 6.80 -3.87
CA GLY A 100 -0.27 7.79 -3.72
C GLY A 100 0.65 7.86 -4.94
N ALA A 101 0.96 6.74 -5.57
CA ALA A 101 1.74 6.70 -6.80
C ALA A 101 0.90 7.12 -8.02
N ILE A 102 -0.18 6.38 -8.31
CA ILE A 102 -0.93 6.49 -9.58
C ILE A 102 -1.54 7.88 -9.76
N THR A 103 -2.15 8.45 -8.72
CA THR A 103 -2.82 9.76 -8.82
C THR A 103 -1.86 10.93 -8.97
N ASN A 104 -0.58 10.72 -8.70
CA ASN A 104 0.45 11.76 -8.77
C ASN A 104 1.46 11.55 -9.91
N GLY A 105 1.23 10.55 -10.77
CA GLY A 105 2.11 10.24 -11.90
C GLY A 105 3.47 9.64 -11.49
N ALA A 106 3.61 9.17 -10.25
CA ALA A 106 4.79 8.48 -9.77
C ALA A 106 4.83 7.02 -10.25
N GLN A 107 6.00 6.40 -10.18
CA GLN A 107 6.16 4.99 -10.48
C GLN A 107 5.81 4.13 -9.27
N LEU A 108 5.01 3.08 -9.48
CA LEU A 108 4.70 2.06 -8.47
C LEU A 108 5.57 0.83 -8.70
N HIS A 109 6.33 0.43 -7.70
CA HIS A 109 7.17 -0.76 -7.71
C HIS A 109 6.59 -1.82 -6.79
N ILE A 110 6.05 -2.91 -7.35
CA ILE A 110 5.55 -4.04 -6.57
C ILE A 110 6.75 -4.85 -6.08
N ILE A 111 6.91 -4.94 -4.75
CA ILE A 111 8.05 -5.62 -4.16
C ILE A 111 7.84 -7.13 -4.25
N PRO A 112 8.82 -7.87 -4.82
CA PRO A 112 8.77 -9.33 -4.87
C PRO A 112 8.66 -9.94 -3.46
N GLU A 113 7.83 -10.96 -3.31
CA GLU A 113 7.57 -11.57 -2.01
C GLU A 113 8.83 -12.17 -1.38
N GLU A 114 9.72 -12.70 -2.21
CA GLU A 114 10.94 -13.38 -1.81
C GLU A 114 11.93 -12.48 -1.07
N ILE A 115 11.90 -11.17 -1.37
CA ILE A 115 12.84 -10.21 -0.77
C ILE A 115 12.22 -9.37 0.35
N ARG A 116 10.91 -9.52 0.63
CA ARG A 116 10.24 -8.65 1.60
C ARG A 116 10.85 -8.66 3.00
N LEU A 117 11.37 -9.79 3.43
CA LEU A 117 12.05 -9.95 4.73
C LEU A 117 13.57 -10.19 4.59
N ASP A 118 14.10 -10.22 3.37
CA ASP A 118 15.53 -10.18 3.10
C ASP A 118 15.98 -8.71 2.98
N PHE A 119 16.42 -8.13 4.07
CA PHE A 119 16.76 -6.70 4.11
C PHE A 119 17.94 -6.34 3.20
N ILE A 120 18.87 -7.24 2.98
CA ILE A 120 19.99 -7.02 2.05
C ILE A 120 19.45 -7.00 0.62
N GLY A 121 18.64 -7.97 0.25
CA GLY A 121 17.98 -8.04 -1.04
C GLY A 121 17.05 -6.84 -1.27
N LEU A 122 16.30 -6.45 -0.24
CA LEU A 122 15.36 -5.33 -0.29
C LEU A 122 16.09 -3.98 -0.46
N GLN A 123 17.18 -3.74 0.28
CA GLN A 123 18.01 -2.56 0.13
C GLN A 123 18.58 -2.48 -1.29
N ARG A 124 19.16 -3.57 -1.78
CA ARG A 124 19.69 -3.65 -3.16
C ARG A 124 18.61 -3.31 -4.19
N TYR A 125 17.43 -3.91 -4.05
CA TYR A 125 16.30 -3.63 -4.93
C TYR A 125 15.91 -2.14 -4.90
N PHE A 126 15.86 -1.54 -3.70
CA PHE A 126 15.54 -0.12 -3.55
C PHE A 126 16.57 0.77 -4.24
N GLU A 127 17.85 0.50 -4.07
CA GLU A 127 18.92 1.29 -4.67
C GLU A 127 18.97 1.12 -6.19
N GLU A 128 18.92 -0.12 -6.69
CA GLU A 128 18.93 -0.41 -8.14
C GLU A 128 17.73 0.19 -8.87
N ASN A 129 16.58 0.22 -8.25
CA ASN A 129 15.36 0.79 -8.82
C ASN A 129 15.13 2.25 -8.41
N GLY A 130 15.99 2.84 -7.59
CA GLY A 130 15.88 4.21 -7.13
C GLY A 130 14.61 4.49 -6.33
N ILE A 131 14.17 3.56 -5.49
CA ILE A 131 12.97 3.70 -4.67
C ILE A 131 13.14 4.89 -3.72
N THR A 132 12.19 5.80 -3.75
CA THR A 132 12.23 7.05 -2.97
C THR A 132 11.34 7.02 -1.74
N HIS A 133 10.26 6.23 -1.77
CA HIS A 133 9.25 6.17 -0.71
C HIS A 133 8.84 4.72 -0.46
N SER A 134 8.73 4.36 0.81
CA SER A 134 8.21 3.06 1.22
C SER A 134 7.42 3.20 2.52
N PHE A 135 6.36 2.40 2.65
CA PHE A 135 5.68 2.15 3.92
C PHE A 135 5.94 0.70 4.33
N MET A 136 6.22 0.48 5.61
CA MET A 136 6.39 -0.85 6.19
C MET A 136 5.62 -0.97 7.51
N THR A 137 5.31 -2.19 7.95
CA THR A 137 4.82 -2.38 9.31
C THR A 137 5.87 -1.91 10.32
N THR A 138 5.42 -1.44 11.47
CA THR A 138 6.28 -0.76 12.46
C THR A 138 7.53 -1.56 12.82
N GLN A 139 7.39 -2.85 13.11
CA GLN A 139 8.54 -3.67 13.52
C GLN A 139 9.52 -3.90 12.37
N VAL A 140 9.01 -4.23 11.19
CA VAL A 140 9.84 -4.49 10.00
C VAL A 140 10.57 -3.21 9.56
N GLY A 141 9.86 -2.09 9.46
CA GLY A 141 10.48 -0.84 9.02
C GLY A 141 11.47 -0.27 10.06
N ARG A 142 11.18 -0.45 11.35
CA ARG A 142 12.14 -0.10 12.40
C ARG A 142 13.42 -0.92 12.31
N GLN A 143 13.30 -2.23 12.12
CA GLN A 143 14.47 -3.11 12.00
C GLN A 143 15.25 -2.80 10.72
N PHE A 144 14.56 -2.64 9.59
CA PHE A 144 15.20 -2.21 8.34
C PHE A 144 15.97 -0.88 8.52
N ALA A 145 15.37 0.11 9.18
CA ALA A 145 16.00 1.40 9.42
C ALA A 145 17.24 1.33 10.32
N LEU A 146 17.30 0.38 11.26
CA LEU A 146 18.43 0.20 12.16
C LEU A 146 19.59 -0.58 11.52
N GLU A 147 19.29 -1.48 10.58
CA GLU A 147 20.26 -2.39 10.01
C GLU A 147 20.76 -1.94 8.62
N MET A 148 19.93 -1.19 7.88
CA MET A 148 20.19 -0.84 6.48
C MET A 148 20.37 0.67 6.28
N ASP A 149 21.37 1.02 5.48
CA ASP A 149 21.61 2.38 5.00
C ASP A 149 21.19 2.46 3.52
N CYS A 150 19.97 2.92 3.26
CA CYS A 150 19.40 2.97 1.90
C CYS A 150 19.41 4.40 1.36
N LYS A 151 20.36 4.71 0.47
CA LYS A 151 20.59 6.06 -0.05
C LYS A 151 19.55 6.56 -1.04
N SER A 152 18.82 5.67 -1.68
CA SER A 152 17.75 6.05 -2.62
C SER A 152 16.49 6.57 -1.91
N LEU A 153 16.24 6.11 -0.67
CA LEU A 153 15.08 6.53 0.08
C LEU A 153 15.13 8.02 0.45
N ARG A 154 13.99 8.68 0.31
CA ARG A 154 13.71 10.01 0.86
C ARG A 154 12.82 9.92 2.10
N TYR A 155 11.91 8.93 2.12
CA TYR A 155 10.97 8.67 3.21
C TYR A 155 10.78 7.18 3.42
N LEU A 156 10.88 6.76 4.67
CA LEU A 156 10.42 5.47 5.17
C LEU A 156 9.35 5.72 6.22
N SER A 157 8.11 5.37 5.91
CA SER A 157 6.99 5.44 6.84
C SER A 157 6.76 4.08 7.48
N VAL A 158 6.42 4.09 8.76
CA VAL A 158 6.07 2.88 9.52
C VAL A 158 4.76 3.09 10.24
N GLY A 159 3.95 2.04 10.38
CA GLY A 159 2.66 2.14 11.05
C GLY A 159 2.03 0.77 11.33
N GLY A 160 0.85 0.83 11.96
CA GLY A 160 0.08 -0.34 12.35
C GLY A 160 0.28 -0.78 13.79
N GLU A 161 1.39 -0.40 14.43
CA GLU A 161 1.69 -0.76 15.82
C GLU A 161 2.41 0.39 16.53
N LYS A 162 2.52 0.29 17.86
CA LYS A 162 3.27 1.27 18.64
C LYS A 162 4.77 1.20 18.30
N LEU A 163 5.32 2.31 17.85
CA LEU A 163 6.75 2.44 17.57
C LEU A 163 7.53 2.53 18.89
N VAL A 164 8.48 1.63 19.07
CA VAL A 164 9.51 1.77 20.12
C VAL A 164 10.52 2.81 19.66
N PRO A 165 10.88 3.80 20.49
CA PRO A 165 11.85 4.83 20.13
C PRO A 165 13.13 4.23 19.55
N CYS A 166 13.60 4.81 18.45
CA CYS A 166 14.87 4.48 17.82
C CYS A 166 15.51 5.76 17.29
N GLU A 167 16.81 5.72 17.07
CA GLU A 167 17.50 6.84 16.40
C GLU A 167 17.08 6.86 14.93
N PRO A 168 16.63 8.01 14.42
CA PRO A 168 16.26 8.11 13.01
C PRO A 168 17.49 7.90 12.12
N PRO A 169 17.32 7.23 10.96
CA PRO A 169 18.39 7.09 9.99
C PRO A 169 18.86 8.46 9.48
N LYS A 170 20.11 8.53 9.03
CA LYS A 170 20.78 9.80 8.70
C LYS A 170 20.36 10.36 7.33
N ASP A 171 20.02 9.50 6.37
CA ASP A 171 19.91 9.88 4.96
C ASP A 171 18.47 10.03 4.44
N TYR A 172 17.46 9.59 5.20
CA TYR A 172 16.05 9.74 4.83
C TYR A 172 15.16 10.07 6.05
N LYS A 173 13.98 10.58 5.79
CA LYS A 173 13.01 10.87 6.85
C LYS A 173 12.31 9.59 7.29
N PHE A 174 12.43 9.27 8.58
CA PHE A 174 11.72 8.16 9.21
C PHE A 174 10.45 8.68 9.87
N ILE A 175 9.28 8.22 9.39
CA ILE A 175 7.97 8.74 9.77
C ILE A 175 7.19 7.66 10.51
N ASN A 176 6.73 7.96 11.72
CA ASN A 176 5.75 7.14 12.41
C ASN A 176 4.35 7.59 11.97
N ALA A 177 3.70 6.79 11.14
CA ALA A 177 2.34 7.03 10.68
C ALA A 177 1.35 6.32 11.61
N TYR A 178 0.27 7.00 11.94
CA TYR A 178 -0.83 6.44 12.73
C TYR A 178 -2.16 6.89 12.15
N GLY A 179 -3.06 5.95 12.01
CA GLY A 179 -4.44 6.21 11.66
C GLY A 179 -5.28 4.93 11.72
N PRO A 180 -6.53 5.00 12.18
CA PRO A 180 -7.47 3.91 12.01
C PRO A 180 -8.02 3.94 10.57
N THR A 181 -8.39 2.79 10.04
CA THR A 181 -8.97 2.65 8.68
C THR A 181 -10.18 3.58 8.45
N GLU A 182 -10.95 3.83 9.51
CA GLU A 182 -12.11 4.75 9.49
C GLU A 182 -11.73 6.22 9.23
N ALA A 183 -10.46 6.58 9.44
CA ALA A 183 -9.94 7.92 9.15
C ALA A 183 -9.26 8.03 7.77
N THR A 184 -9.28 6.97 6.98
CA THR A 184 -8.67 6.87 5.65
C THR A 184 -7.14 6.80 5.72
N ILE A 185 -6.63 5.62 6.10
CA ILE A 185 -5.21 5.26 6.18
C ILE A 185 -4.46 6.02 7.27
#